data_f91414b098970a210e3b722a28485a50
#
_entry.id   f91414b098970a210e3b722a28485a50
#
_cell.length_a   1.000
_cell.length_b   1.000
_cell.length_c   1.000
_cell.angle_alpha   90.00
_cell.angle_beta   90.00
_cell.angle_gamma   90.00
#
_symmetry.space_group_name_H-M   'P 1'
#
loop_
_entity.id
_entity.type
_entity.pdbx_description
1 polymer ?
#
loop_
_entity_poly.entity_id
_entity_poly.type
_entity_poly.pdbx_seq_one_letter_code
_entity_poly.pdbx_strand_id
1 'polypeptide(L)'
;LATNEERTAVCCLSSVNLEKFDEWENDENFIADLVRFLDNVLQHFIDNAPDSLAKAKYSASQERSIGLGAMGFHAYLQKNNLPFESPMAKGFNLRAFNNIKSKAFKATQQLAEERGECPDGKGFGVRNAHLLAVAPNASSGIICGNTSPSIEPSRANVYTHKTLSGSYKVQNKHLKNLLESKNKNTIEVWKDIAAHEGSVQHLDFLTDGDKE
;
A
#
# COMPACT_ATOMS: atom_id res chain seq x y z
N LEU A 1 19.52 2.74 -1.00
CA LEU A 1 19.91 1.32 -0.93
C LEU A 1 21.14 1.10 -1.77
N ALA A 2 22.26 0.78 -1.14
CA ALA A 2 23.52 0.59 -1.84
C ALA A 2 23.66 -0.85 -2.37
N THR A 3 24.06 -0.97 -3.64
CA THR A 3 24.51 -2.24 -4.25
C THR A 3 25.83 -2.00 -4.94
N ASN A 4 26.86 -2.72 -4.57
CA ASN A 4 28.22 -2.64 -5.10
C ASN A 4 28.96 -3.99 -4.87
N GLU A 5 30.28 -3.99 -4.96
CA GLU A 5 31.08 -5.20 -4.75
C GLU A 5 30.94 -5.79 -3.33
N GLU A 6 30.66 -4.97 -2.32
CA GLU A 6 30.59 -5.37 -0.91
C GLU A 6 29.15 -5.54 -0.41
N ARG A 7 28.17 -4.88 -1.07
CA ARG A 7 26.77 -4.77 -0.61
C ARG A 7 25.78 -5.24 -1.66
N THR A 8 24.77 -5.94 -1.22
CA THR A 8 23.54 -6.21 -1.99
C THR A 8 22.37 -5.60 -1.23
N ALA A 9 21.63 -4.71 -1.89
CA ALA A 9 20.50 -3.99 -1.30
C ALA A 9 19.45 -4.94 -0.73
N VAL A 10 18.99 -4.65 0.49
CA VAL A 10 17.90 -5.36 1.18
C VAL A 10 16.92 -4.34 1.73
N CYS A 11 15.63 -4.60 1.53
CA CYS A 11 14.57 -3.82 2.13
C CYS A 11 13.39 -4.72 2.53
N CYS A 12 12.99 -4.65 3.80
CA CYS A 12 11.78 -5.30 4.28
C CYS A 12 10.58 -4.40 4.00
N LEU A 13 9.57 -4.94 3.30
CA LEU A 13 8.42 -4.17 2.83
C LEU A 13 7.15 -4.53 3.59
N SER A 14 6.32 -3.52 3.84
CA SER A 14 4.93 -3.66 4.25
C SER A 14 4.09 -2.53 3.65
N SER A 15 2.77 -2.67 3.66
CA SER A 15 1.88 -1.62 3.15
C SER A 15 0.63 -1.50 4.02
N VAL A 16 0.27 -0.27 4.38
CA VAL A 16 -0.99 0.03 5.06
C VAL A 16 -2.14 0.07 4.07
N ASN A 17 -3.33 -0.30 4.52
CA ASN A 17 -4.54 -0.22 3.70
C ASN A 17 -5.20 1.16 3.88
N LEU A 18 -5.04 2.03 2.88
CA LEU A 18 -5.60 3.39 2.87
C LEU A 18 -7.14 3.39 2.75
N GLU A 19 -7.77 2.33 2.23
CA GLU A 19 -9.23 2.22 2.27
C GLU A 19 -9.79 2.28 3.70
N LYS A 20 -8.94 1.93 4.67
CA LYS A 20 -9.21 1.95 6.11
C LYS A 20 -8.56 3.13 6.85
N PHE A 21 -8.10 4.16 6.13
CA PHE A 21 -7.32 5.26 6.68
C PHE A 21 -8.01 5.92 7.88
N ASP A 22 -9.29 6.22 7.77
CA ASP A 22 -10.07 6.90 8.83
C ASP A 22 -10.18 6.07 10.13
N GLU A 23 -9.95 4.74 10.06
CA GLU A 23 -9.98 3.84 11.21
C GLU A 23 -8.67 3.90 12.03
N TRP A 24 -7.55 4.26 11.40
CA TRP A 24 -6.22 4.23 12.03
C TRP A 24 -5.44 5.54 11.98
N GLU A 25 -5.91 6.57 11.26
CA GLU A 25 -5.16 7.83 11.11
C GLU A 25 -4.82 8.51 12.44
N ASN A 26 -5.69 8.37 13.46
CA ASN A 26 -5.53 8.96 14.78
C ASN A 26 -4.88 8.00 15.80
N ASP A 27 -4.57 6.77 15.42
CA ASP A 27 -3.83 5.85 16.27
C ASP A 27 -2.34 6.20 16.23
N GLU A 28 -1.80 6.64 17.37
CA GLU A 28 -0.40 7.05 17.49
C GLU A 28 0.57 5.86 17.40
N ASN A 29 0.11 4.66 17.73
CA ASN A 29 0.95 3.47 17.77
C ASN A 29 0.96 2.70 16.45
N PHE A 30 -0.10 2.77 15.65
CA PHE A 30 -0.27 1.92 14.46
C PHE A 30 0.94 1.94 13.51
N ILE A 31 1.39 3.12 13.10
CA ILE A 31 2.56 3.26 12.21
C ILE A 31 3.86 2.94 12.95
N ALA A 32 3.96 3.31 14.23
CA ALA A 32 5.14 3.04 15.04
C ALA A 32 5.36 1.52 15.23
N ASP A 33 4.30 0.77 15.46
CA ASP A 33 4.35 -0.69 15.59
C ASP A 33 4.75 -1.37 14.28
N LEU A 34 4.27 -0.85 13.13
CA LEU A 34 4.69 -1.35 11.82
C LEU A 34 6.17 -1.09 11.53
N VAL A 35 6.69 0.09 11.87
CA VAL A 35 8.11 0.41 11.74
C VAL A 35 8.94 -0.51 12.63
N ARG A 36 8.53 -0.71 13.88
CA ARG A 36 9.17 -1.65 14.83
C ARG A 36 9.11 -3.09 14.35
N PHE A 37 7.97 -3.51 13.82
CA PHE A 37 7.80 -4.84 13.23
C PHE A 37 8.78 -5.06 12.07
N LEU A 38 8.88 -4.11 11.14
CA LEU A 38 9.80 -4.20 10.01
C LEU A 38 11.27 -4.20 10.44
N ASP A 39 11.65 -3.39 11.45
CA ASP A 39 13.00 -3.43 12.03
C ASP A 39 13.30 -4.79 12.67
N ASN A 40 12.31 -5.43 13.31
CA ASN A 40 12.46 -6.77 13.89
C ASN A 40 12.60 -7.85 12.80
N VAL A 41 11.83 -7.77 11.71
CA VAL A 41 11.96 -8.69 10.55
C VAL A 41 13.35 -8.55 9.92
N LEU A 42 13.83 -7.32 9.77
CA LEU A 42 15.18 -7.06 9.26
C LEU A 42 16.27 -7.59 10.20
N GLN A 43 16.09 -7.44 11.52
CA GLN A 43 17.01 -8.00 12.51
C GLN A 43 17.04 -9.53 12.44
N HIS A 44 15.86 -10.16 12.33
CA HIS A 44 15.79 -11.62 12.16
C HIS A 44 16.54 -12.09 10.90
N PHE A 45 16.41 -11.36 9.79
CA PHE A 45 17.20 -11.64 8.59
C PHE A 45 18.70 -11.52 8.84
N ILE A 46 19.16 -10.44 9.50
CA ILE A 46 20.58 -10.22 9.82
C ILE A 46 21.14 -11.37 10.66
N ASP A 47 20.38 -11.85 11.64
CA ASP A 47 20.82 -12.89 12.57
C ASP A 47 20.85 -14.29 11.92
N ASN A 48 19.91 -14.57 11.02
CA ASN A 48 19.67 -15.93 10.51
C ASN A 48 20.02 -16.15 9.03
N ALA A 49 20.39 -15.10 8.27
CA ALA A 49 20.74 -15.25 6.87
C ALA A 49 21.99 -16.16 6.70
N PRO A 50 22.00 -17.08 5.73
CA PRO A 50 23.13 -17.95 5.47
C PRO A 50 24.33 -17.16 4.92
N ASP A 51 25.54 -17.72 5.04
CA ASP A 51 26.80 -17.09 4.59
C ASP A 51 26.79 -16.77 3.07
N SER A 52 26.03 -17.49 2.27
CA SER A 52 25.85 -17.20 0.84
C SER A 52 25.20 -15.84 0.59
N LEU A 53 24.55 -15.24 1.58
CA LEU A 53 23.94 -13.91 1.54
C LEU A 53 24.76 -12.85 2.34
N ALA A 54 26.06 -13.07 2.56
CA ALA A 54 26.90 -12.18 3.37
C ALA A 54 26.84 -10.71 2.94
N LYS A 55 26.83 -10.42 1.64
CA LYS A 55 26.71 -9.04 1.13
C LYS A 55 25.37 -8.39 1.44
N ALA A 56 24.29 -9.18 1.40
CA ALA A 56 22.94 -8.71 1.75
C ALA A 56 22.83 -8.49 3.28
N LYS A 57 23.34 -9.42 4.05
CA LYS A 57 23.42 -9.31 5.53
C LYS A 57 24.21 -8.08 5.96
N TYR A 58 25.36 -7.84 5.34
CA TYR A 58 26.18 -6.65 5.61
C TYR A 58 25.42 -5.37 5.25
N SER A 59 24.85 -5.26 4.05
CA SER A 59 24.05 -4.10 3.63
C SER A 59 22.89 -3.83 4.61
N ALA A 60 22.14 -4.90 4.97
CA ALA A 60 21.04 -4.80 5.93
C ALA A 60 21.50 -4.27 7.30
N SER A 61 22.66 -4.70 7.79
CA SER A 61 23.20 -4.24 9.08
C SER A 61 23.63 -2.78 9.06
N GLN A 62 24.11 -2.27 7.91
CA GLN A 62 24.61 -0.90 7.77
C GLN A 62 23.49 0.13 7.59
N GLU A 63 22.58 -0.12 6.65
CA GLU A 63 21.48 0.81 6.32
C GLU A 63 20.24 0.61 7.19
N ARG A 64 19.97 -0.62 7.60
CA ARG A 64 18.72 -1.01 8.27
C ARG A 64 17.48 -0.50 7.54
N SER A 65 17.49 -0.55 6.20
CA SER A 65 16.43 0.00 5.36
C SER A 65 15.15 -0.82 5.44
N ILE A 66 14.05 -0.13 5.65
CA ILE A 66 12.68 -0.67 5.59
C ILE A 66 11.87 0.13 4.57
N GLY A 67 10.77 -0.43 4.10
CA GLY A 67 9.89 0.20 3.12
C GLY A 67 8.43 0.05 3.52
N LEU A 68 7.91 0.96 4.34
CA LEU A 68 6.49 1.05 4.63
C LEU A 68 5.80 1.83 3.50
N GLY A 69 4.89 1.17 2.80
CA GLY A 69 4.11 1.74 1.69
C GLY A 69 2.62 1.73 1.98
N ALA A 70 1.85 1.83 0.90
CA ALA A 70 0.40 1.87 0.97
C ALA A 70 -0.25 1.08 -0.16
N MET A 71 -1.46 0.60 0.08
CA MET A 71 -2.40 0.05 -0.89
C MET A 71 -3.79 0.64 -0.61
N GLY A 72 -4.73 0.47 -1.52
CA GLY A 72 -6.10 0.92 -1.32
C GLY A 72 -6.33 2.41 -1.52
N PHE A 73 -5.41 3.12 -2.19
CA PHE A 73 -5.58 4.56 -2.46
C PHE A 73 -6.83 4.84 -3.30
N HIS A 74 -6.96 4.19 -4.45
CA HIS A 74 -8.13 4.33 -5.31
C HIS A 74 -9.41 3.82 -4.61
N ALA A 75 -9.34 2.71 -3.87
CA ALA A 75 -10.48 2.19 -3.12
C ALA A 75 -10.98 3.19 -2.06
N TYR A 76 -10.10 3.95 -1.41
CA TYR A 76 -10.49 5.04 -0.52
C TYR A 76 -11.23 6.16 -1.27
N LEU A 77 -10.71 6.56 -2.42
CA LEU A 77 -11.35 7.60 -3.24
C LEU A 77 -12.74 7.15 -3.68
N GLN A 78 -12.88 5.93 -4.18
CA GLN A 78 -14.18 5.37 -4.58
C GLN A 78 -15.15 5.25 -3.39
N LYS A 79 -14.68 4.80 -2.23
CA LYS A 79 -15.49 4.74 -1.00
C LYS A 79 -16.10 6.10 -0.63
N ASN A 80 -15.36 7.18 -0.90
CA ASN A 80 -15.75 8.55 -0.55
C ASN A 80 -16.29 9.36 -1.74
N ASN A 81 -16.54 8.73 -2.89
CA ASN A 81 -17.00 9.36 -4.13
C ASN A 81 -16.11 10.56 -4.53
N LEU A 82 -14.80 10.38 -4.47
CA LEU A 82 -13.81 11.37 -4.86
C LEU A 82 -13.22 10.98 -6.23
N PRO A 83 -13.39 11.80 -7.27
CA PRO A 83 -12.75 11.56 -8.55
C PRO A 83 -11.23 11.51 -8.41
N PHE A 84 -10.58 10.59 -9.13
CA PHE A 84 -9.15 10.32 -8.99
C PHE A 84 -8.28 11.54 -9.32
N GLU A 85 -8.64 12.31 -10.32
CA GLU A 85 -7.90 13.51 -10.76
C GLU A 85 -8.32 14.80 -10.02
N SER A 86 -9.19 14.70 -9.01
CA SER A 86 -9.73 15.85 -8.30
C SER A 86 -8.73 16.50 -7.33
N PRO A 87 -8.88 17.80 -7.02
CA PRO A 87 -8.14 18.48 -5.95
C PRO A 87 -8.33 17.80 -4.58
N MET A 88 -9.48 17.15 -4.35
CA MET A 88 -9.77 16.43 -3.11
C MET A 88 -8.93 15.16 -3.00
N ALA A 89 -8.72 14.43 -4.10
CA ALA A 89 -7.81 13.28 -4.12
C ALA A 89 -6.37 13.71 -3.82
N LYS A 90 -5.92 14.86 -4.36
CA LYS A 90 -4.62 15.45 -4.01
C LYS A 90 -4.56 15.82 -2.52
N GLY A 91 -5.62 16.38 -1.96
CA GLY A 91 -5.72 16.71 -0.52
C GLY A 91 -5.59 15.45 0.34
N PHE A 92 -6.31 14.39 -0.02
CA PHE A 92 -6.20 13.10 0.65
C PHE A 92 -4.79 12.50 0.56
N ASN A 93 -4.18 12.52 -0.62
CA ASN A 93 -2.80 12.07 -0.81
C ASN A 93 -1.84 12.77 0.16
N LEU A 94 -1.88 14.09 0.24
CA LEU A 94 -1.04 14.86 1.15
C LEU A 94 -1.32 14.50 2.62
N ARG A 95 -2.59 14.39 3.02
CA ARG A 95 -2.98 14.02 4.39
C ARG A 95 -2.45 12.65 4.78
N ALA A 96 -2.71 11.64 3.95
CA ALA A 96 -2.34 10.27 4.23
C ALA A 96 -0.83 10.07 4.30
N PHE A 97 -0.08 10.55 3.30
CA PHE A 97 1.36 10.34 3.27
C PHE A 97 2.14 11.24 4.24
N ASN A 98 1.65 12.43 4.59
CA ASN A 98 2.21 13.21 5.68
C ASN A 98 2.00 12.53 7.05
N ASN A 99 0.81 11.93 7.29
CA ASN A 99 0.54 11.14 8.50
C ASN A 99 1.52 9.97 8.62
N ILE A 100 1.63 9.14 7.57
CA ILE A 100 2.54 7.99 7.55
C ILE A 100 4.00 8.44 7.74
N LYS A 101 4.45 9.44 6.98
CA LYS A 101 5.83 9.93 7.03
C LYS A 101 6.21 10.46 8.42
N SER A 102 5.37 11.32 9.00
CA SER A 102 5.66 11.94 10.30
C SER A 102 5.72 10.90 11.43
N LYS A 103 4.76 9.98 11.46
CA LYS A 103 4.73 8.90 12.46
C LYS A 103 5.88 7.90 12.27
N ALA A 104 6.20 7.52 11.04
CA ALA A 104 7.33 6.64 10.75
C ALA A 104 8.67 7.27 11.13
N PHE A 105 8.84 8.57 10.87
CA PHE A 105 10.06 9.29 11.25
C PHE A 105 10.22 9.37 12.78
N LYS A 106 9.16 9.68 13.51
CA LYS A 106 9.17 9.65 14.97
C LYS A 106 9.50 8.26 15.51
N ALA A 107 8.94 7.20 14.91
CA ALA A 107 9.21 5.83 15.32
C ALA A 107 10.66 5.40 15.12
N THR A 108 11.28 5.75 13.97
CA THR A 108 12.70 5.41 13.76
C THR A 108 13.64 6.18 14.70
N GLN A 109 13.28 7.40 15.11
CA GLN A 109 14.04 8.15 16.13
C GLN A 109 13.94 7.46 17.50
N GLN A 110 12.74 7.06 17.93
CA GLN A 110 12.55 6.30 19.17
C GLN A 110 13.32 4.97 19.14
N LEU A 111 13.30 4.26 18.01
CA LEU A 111 14.08 3.04 17.85
C LEU A 111 15.61 3.29 17.89
N ALA A 112 16.08 4.43 17.39
CA ALA A 112 17.49 4.81 17.51
C ALA A 112 17.90 5.05 18.97
N GLU A 113 17.04 5.69 19.77
CA GLU A 113 17.26 5.86 21.21
C GLU A 113 17.28 4.50 21.96
N GLU A 114 16.38 3.59 21.60
CA GLU A 114 16.26 2.28 22.26
C GLU A 114 17.36 1.28 21.85
N ARG A 115 17.79 1.29 20.57
CA ARG A 115 18.57 0.21 19.94
C ARG A 115 19.85 0.69 19.26
N GLY A 116 20.10 2.01 19.26
CA GLY A 116 21.18 2.67 18.53
C GLY A 116 20.82 3.02 17.09
N GLU A 117 21.52 4.00 16.55
CA GLU A 117 21.43 4.42 15.15
C GLU A 117 21.93 3.33 14.20
N CYS A 118 21.45 3.33 12.94
CA CYS A 118 22.10 2.53 11.91
C CYS A 118 23.49 3.13 11.57
N PRO A 119 24.49 2.29 11.25
CA PRO A 119 25.85 2.78 10.94
C PRO A 119 25.89 3.83 9.83
N ASP A 120 25.15 3.64 8.74
CA ASP A 120 25.11 4.58 7.61
C ASP A 120 24.28 5.85 7.92
N GLY A 121 23.46 5.84 8.97
CA GLY A 121 22.71 6.99 9.48
C GLY A 121 23.30 7.60 10.76
N LYS A 122 24.55 7.32 11.06
CA LYS A 122 25.20 7.82 12.29
C LYS A 122 25.21 9.35 12.37
N GLY A 123 24.71 9.88 13.47
CA GLY A 123 24.61 11.31 13.72
C GLY A 123 23.31 11.95 13.20
N PHE A 124 22.41 11.18 12.58
CA PHE A 124 21.10 11.67 12.14
C PHE A 124 19.95 11.32 13.11
N GLY A 125 20.23 10.58 14.18
CA GLY A 125 19.22 10.18 15.16
C GLY A 125 18.19 9.19 14.62
N VAL A 126 18.56 8.33 13.67
CA VAL A 126 17.62 7.38 13.04
C VAL A 126 18.12 5.94 13.12
N ARG A 127 17.19 5.02 13.38
CA ARG A 127 17.44 3.57 13.35
C ARG A 127 17.50 3.00 11.93
N ASN A 128 16.74 3.57 11.02
CA ASN A 128 16.56 3.07 9.65
C ASN A 128 16.90 4.19 8.66
N ALA A 129 17.84 3.96 7.74
CA ALA A 129 18.27 4.96 6.75
C ALA A 129 17.17 5.26 5.71
N HIS A 130 16.30 4.27 5.42
CA HIS A 130 15.13 4.43 4.56
C HIS A 130 13.90 3.88 5.28
N LEU A 131 12.76 4.55 5.14
CA LEU A 131 11.52 4.25 5.87
C LEU A 131 10.36 3.86 4.98
N LEU A 132 10.24 4.51 3.83
CA LEU A 132 9.05 4.43 2.99
C LEU A 132 9.38 3.89 1.60
N ALA A 133 8.51 3.02 1.08
CA ALA A 133 8.55 2.56 -0.29
C ALA A 133 7.15 2.13 -0.74
N VAL A 134 6.76 2.49 -1.94
CA VAL A 134 5.48 2.07 -2.51
C VAL A 134 5.69 0.79 -3.30
N ALA A 135 5.13 -0.31 -2.78
CA ALA A 135 5.19 -1.63 -3.42
C ALA A 135 3.92 -1.91 -4.26
N PRO A 136 3.97 -2.81 -5.26
CA PRO A 136 2.84 -3.08 -6.15
C PRO A 136 1.59 -3.65 -5.47
N ASN A 137 1.70 -4.45 -4.43
CA ASN A 137 0.62 -5.01 -3.59
C ASN A 137 -0.49 -5.77 -4.33
N ALA A 138 -0.22 -6.35 -5.51
CA ALA A 138 -1.24 -7.02 -6.32
C ALA A 138 -1.95 -8.15 -5.57
N SER A 139 -1.19 -9.05 -4.91
CA SER A 139 -1.75 -10.15 -4.13
C SER A 139 -2.24 -9.70 -2.76
N SER A 140 -1.51 -8.79 -2.10
CA SER A 140 -1.87 -8.25 -0.79
C SER A 140 -3.20 -7.51 -0.83
N GLY A 141 -3.48 -6.73 -1.88
CA GLY A 141 -4.76 -6.04 -2.05
C GLY A 141 -5.95 -7.00 -2.11
N ILE A 142 -5.79 -8.16 -2.77
CA ILE A 142 -6.83 -9.20 -2.82
C ILE A 142 -7.09 -9.78 -1.43
N ILE A 143 -6.03 -10.15 -0.71
CA ILE A 143 -6.12 -10.75 0.64
C ILE A 143 -6.73 -9.76 1.63
N CYS A 144 -6.38 -8.47 1.51
CA CYS A 144 -6.87 -7.40 2.37
C CYS A 144 -8.27 -6.86 1.96
N GLY A 145 -9.15 -7.74 1.53
CA GLY A 145 -10.55 -7.41 1.22
C GLY A 145 -10.78 -6.89 -0.18
N ASN A 146 -9.95 -7.31 -1.14
CA ASN A 146 -10.03 -6.90 -2.54
C ASN A 146 -10.01 -5.35 -2.68
N THR A 147 -9.07 -4.72 -1.98
CA THR A 147 -8.79 -3.29 -2.11
C THR A 147 -7.96 -3.01 -3.38
N SER A 148 -7.86 -1.75 -3.80
CA SER A 148 -7.03 -1.40 -4.95
C SER A 148 -5.53 -1.63 -4.66
N PRO A 149 -4.74 -2.08 -5.65
CA PRO A 149 -3.31 -2.31 -5.45
C PRO A 149 -2.56 -0.98 -5.31
N SER A 150 -1.62 -0.91 -4.39
CA SER A 150 -0.73 0.24 -4.25
C SER A 150 -1.47 1.59 -4.22
N ILE A 151 -0.99 2.56 -5.00
CA ILE A 151 -1.61 3.88 -5.24
C ILE A 151 -2.31 3.95 -6.61
N GLU A 152 -2.38 2.83 -7.30
CA GLU A 152 -2.91 2.73 -8.67
C GLU A 152 -4.43 2.57 -8.66
N PRO A 153 -5.13 3.00 -9.72
CA PRO A 153 -6.52 2.64 -9.92
C PRO A 153 -6.67 1.13 -10.18
N SER A 154 -7.83 0.59 -9.84
CA SER A 154 -8.19 -0.77 -10.20
C SER A 154 -8.23 -0.94 -11.71
N ARG A 155 -7.66 -2.03 -12.23
CA ARG A 155 -7.55 -2.27 -13.69
C ARG A 155 -8.89 -2.42 -14.40
N ALA A 156 -9.89 -2.96 -13.68
CA ALA A 156 -11.23 -3.18 -14.19
C ALA A 156 -12.22 -3.28 -13.05
N ASN A 157 -13.47 -2.90 -13.27
CA ASN A 157 -14.54 -2.99 -12.29
C ASN A 157 -15.15 -4.40 -12.20
N VAL A 158 -14.91 -5.24 -13.19
CA VAL A 158 -15.29 -6.66 -13.18
C VAL A 158 -14.23 -7.47 -13.92
N TYR A 159 -13.81 -8.59 -13.33
CA TYR A 159 -12.84 -9.50 -13.94
C TYR A 159 -12.98 -10.91 -13.36
N THR A 160 -12.37 -11.87 -14.04
CA THR A 160 -12.29 -13.25 -13.56
C THR A 160 -10.94 -13.47 -12.88
N HIS A 161 -10.95 -13.73 -11.59
CA HIS A 161 -9.78 -14.14 -10.84
C HIS A 161 -9.64 -15.66 -10.90
N LYS A 162 -8.53 -16.14 -11.49
CA LYS A 162 -8.21 -17.57 -11.58
C LYS A 162 -7.26 -17.96 -10.46
N THR A 163 -7.62 -19.00 -9.73
CA THR A 163 -6.81 -19.62 -8.67
C THR A 163 -6.67 -21.11 -8.91
N LEU A 164 -5.82 -21.77 -8.12
CA LEU A 164 -5.70 -23.24 -8.17
C LEU A 164 -7.01 -23.96 -7.81
N SER A 165 -7.87 -23.34 -7.00
CA SER A 165 -9.16 -23.87 -6.58
C SER A 165 -10.33 -23.53 -7.51
N GLY A 166 -10.10 -22.73 -8.56
CA GLY A 166 -11.16 -22.38 -9.53
C GLY A 166 -11.09 -20.95 -10.04
N SER A 167 -12.13 -20.56 -10.75
CA SER A 167 -12.30 -19.21 -11.32
C SER A 167 -13.43 -18.49 -10.63
N TYR A 168 -13.16 -17.29 -10.13
CA TYR A 168 -14.09 -16.47 -9.38
C TYR A 168 -14.33 -15.14 -10.11
N LYS A 169 -15.60 -14.77 -10.28
CA LYS A 169 -15.96 -13.45 -10.81
C LYS A 169 -15.85 -12.42 -9.69
N VAL A 170 -15.02 -11.43 -9.87
CA VAL A 170 -14.82 -10.32 -8.94
C VAL A 170 -15.47 -9.08 -9.49
N GLN A 171 -16.24 -8.38 -8.66
CA GLN A 171 -16.87 -7.09 -8.96
C GLN A 171 -16.32 -6.04 -7.98
N ASN A 172 -16.10 -4.82 -8.49
CA ASN A 172 -15.72 -3.69 -7.64
C ASN A 172 -16.86 -3.37 -6.67
N LYS A 173 -16.58 -3.49 -5.37
CA LYS A 173 -17.56 -3.30 -4.29
C LYS A 173 -18.06 -1.86 -4.21
N HIS A 174 -17.22 -0.87 -4.50
CA HIS A 174 -17.59 0.55 -4.46
C HIS A 174 -18.48 0.92 -5.63
N LEU A 175 -18.15 0.46 -6.84
CA LEU A 175 -19.05 0.59 -7.99
C LEU A 175 -20.39 -0.10 -7.73
N LYS A 176 -20.39 -1.28 -7.11
CA LYS A 176 -21.63 -1.97 -6.74
C LYS A 176 -22.50 -1.08 -5.85
N ASN A 177 -21.93 -0.50 -4.81
CA ASN A 177 -22.65 0.40 -3.90
C ASN A 177 -23.20 1.64 -4.66
N LEU A 178 -22.40 2.22 -5.55
CA LEU A 178 -22.84 3.33 -6.40
C LEU A 178 -24.01 2.94 -7.29
N LEU A 179 -23.94 1.78 -7.97
CA LEU A 179 -25.03 1.27 -8.80
C LEU A 179 -26.29 0.97 -7.99
N GLU A 180 -26.14 0.47 -6.75
CA GLU A 180 -27.26 0.28 -5.81
C GLU A 180 -27.95 1.61 -5.47
N SER A 181 -27.18 2.64 -5.15
CA SER A 181 -27.71 3.97 -4.84
C SER A 181 -28.49 4.60 -6.00
N LYS A 182 -28.14 4.23 -7.24
CA LYS A 182 -28.80 4.69 -8.47
C LYS A 182 -29.89 3.72 -8.97
N ASN A 183 -30.21 2.64 -8.24
CA ASN A 183 -31.13 1.58 -8.67
C ASN A 183 -30.72 0.93 -10.01
N LYS A 184 -29.42 0.80 -10.27
CA LYS A 184 -28.81 0.26 -11.49
C LYS A 184 -27.97 -1.01 -11.25
N ASN A 185 -27.96 -1.56 -10.04
CA ASN A 185 -27.21 -2.79 -9.73
C ASN A 185 -27.99 -4.02 -10.26
N THR A 186 -27.96 -4.23 -11.58
CA THR A 186 -28.62 -5.35 -12.27
C THR A 186 -27.63 -6.25 -12.99
N ILE A 187 -28.05 -7.48 -13.30
CA ILE A 187 -27.22 -8.45 -14.04
C ILE A 187 -26.87 -7.93 -15.43
N GLU A 188 -27.80 -7.22 -16.07
CA GLU A 188 -27.64 -6.66 -17.42
C GLU A 188 -26.54 -5.60 -17.41
N VAL A 189 -26.55 -4.66 -16.44
CA VAL A 189 -25.51 -3.63 -16.30
C VAL A 189 -24.14 -4.26 -16.05
N TRP A 190 -24.05 -5.29 -15.20
CA TRP A 190 -22.75 -5.98 -14.98
C TRP A 190 -22.28 -6.79 -16.18
N LYS A 191 -23.18 -7.34 -17.01
CA LYS A 191 -22.81 -7.98 -18.27
C LYS A 191 -22.29 -6.95 -19.28
N ASP A 192 -22.92 -5.79 -19.34
CA ASP A 192 -22.52 -4.69 -20.21
C ASP A 192 -21.14 -4.14 -19.81
N ILE A 193 -20.91 -3.87 -18.53
CA ILE A 193 -19.59 -3.49 -18.02
C ILE A 193 -18.53 -4.55 -18.37
N ALA A 194 -18.86 -5.84 -18.23
CA ALA A 194 -17.93 -6.93 -18.57
C ALA A 194 -17.63 -7.00 -20.08
N ALA A 195 -18.63 -6.71 -20.94
CA ALA A 195 -18.43 -6.65 -22.38
C ALA A 195 -17.53 -5.49 -22.83
N HIS A 196 -17.44 -4.43 -22.01
CA HIS A 196 -16.55 -3.29 -22.19
C HIS A 196 -15.28 -3.37 -21.33
N GLU A 197 -14.75 -4.59 -21.12
CA GLU A 197 -13.49 -4.85 -20.39
C GLU A 197 -13.46 -4.31 -18.95
N GLY A 198 -14.62 -4.15 -18.33
CA GLY A 198 -14.76 -3.60 -16.99
C GLY A 198 -14.81 -2.08 -16.92
N SER A 199 -14.85 -1.39 -18.04
CA SER A 199 -15.04 0.05 -18.14
C SER A 199 -16.49 0.47 -17.88
N VAL A 200 -16.67 1.65 -17.28
CA VAL A 200 -17.99 2.29 -17.07
C VAL A 200 -18.18 3.54 -17.92
N GLN A 201 -17.21 3.88 -18.78
CA GLN A 201 -17.21 5.14 -19.53
C GLN A 201 -18.41 5.30 -20.47
N HIS A 202 -18.95 4.20 -20.99
CA HIS A 202 -20.11 4.15 -21.90
C HIS A 202 -21.47 4.27 -21.19
N LEU A 203 -21.52 4.23 -19.85
CA LEU A 203 -22.78 4.24 -19.09
C LEU A 203 -23.33 5.67 -18.95
N ASP A 204 -24.35 6.03 -19.71
CA ASP A 204 -24.92 7.39 -19.75
C ASP A 204 -25.58 7.85 -18.45
N PHE A 205 -25.96 6.92 -17.57
CA PHE A 205 -26.59 7.23 -16.29
C PHE A 205 -25.57 7.56 -15.17
N LEU A 206 -24.27 7.42 -15.44
CA LEU A 206 -23.19 7.85 -14.56
C LEU A 206 -22.73 9.25 -14.97
N THR A 207 -22.48 10.10 -13.98
CA THR A 207 -21.85 11.41 -14.21
C THR A 207 -20.35 11.24 -14.51
N ASP A 208 -19.72 12.26 -15.06
CA ASP A 208 -18.28 12.24 -15.32
C ASP A 208 -17.48 11.97 -14.04
N GLY A 209 -17.87 12.57 -12.91
CA GLY A 209 -17.23 12.31 -11.61
C GLY A 209 -17.46 10.89 -11.06
N ASP A 210 -18.55 10.19 -11.47
CA ASP A 210 -18.77 8.78 -11.13
C ASP A 210 -17.87 7.85 -11.97
N LYS A 211 -17.45 8.31 -13.16
CA LYS A 211 -16.64 7.55 -14.12
C LYS A 211 -15.13 7.65 -13.89
N GLU A 212 -14.69 8.72 -13.23
CA GLU A 212 -13.30 8.94 -12.81
C GLU A 212 -12.96 8.18 -11.52
#